data_58483709fde155df7190ed12233ed4a4
#
_entry.id   58483709fde155df7190ed12233ed4a4
#
_cell.length_a   1.000
_cell.length_b   1.000
_cell.length_c   1.000
_cell.angle_alpha   90.00
_cell.angle_beta   90.00
_cell.angle_gamma   90.00
#
_symmetry.space_group_name_H-M   'P 1'
#
loop_
_entity.id
_entity.type
_entity.pdbx_description
1 polymer ?
#
loop_
_entity_poly.entity_id
_entity_poly.type
_entity_poly.pdbx_seq_one_letter_code
_entity_poly.pdbx_strand_id
1 'polypeptide(L)' 'MNSKGFDYTALTIVIIGAINWGLIGFFQFNL' A
#
# COMPACT_ATOMS: atom_id res chain seq x y z
N MET A 1 14.11 18.83 -6.54
CA MET A 1 13.35 18.82 -5.33
C MET A 1 13.58 17.61 -4.51
N ASN A 2 14.13 17.78 -3.37
CA ASN A 2 14.45 16.69 -2.49
C ASN A 2 13.45 16.60 -1.38
N SER A 3 12.45 15.78 -1.57
CA SER A 3 11.43 15.57 -0.56
C SER A 3 11.43 14.12 -0.16
N LYS A 4 12.51 13.69 0.45
CA LYS A 4 12.60 12.29 0.88
C LYS A 4 11.51 11.95 1.86
N GLY A 5 11.21 12.88 2.77
CA GLY A 5 10.13 12.65 3.71
C GLY A 5 8.81 12.46 2.99
N PHE A 6 8.56 13.30 2.01
CA PHE A 6 7.33 13.21 1.24
C PHE A 6 7.29 11.92 0.45
N ASP A 7 8.40 11.57 -0.17
CA ASP A 7 8.47 10.37 -0.99
C ASP A 7 8.26 9.12 -0.15
N TYR A 8 8.93 9.05 0.98
CA TYR A 8 8.79 7.88 1.84
C TYR A 8 7.40 7.78 2.43
N THR A 9 6.82 8.90 2.77
CA THR A 9 5.45 8.89 3.28
C THR A 9 4.49 8.37 2.22
N ALA A 10 4.66 8.83 1.00
CA ALA A 10 3.81 8.38 -0.09
C ALA A 10 3.98 6.89 -0.32
N LEU A 11 5.21 6.41 -0.27
CA LEU A 11 5.47 4.99 -0.44
C LEU A 11 4.81 4.18 0.66
N THR A 12 4.91 4.66 1.88
CA THR A 12 4.29 3.96 3.01
C THR A 12 2.80 3.85 2.82
N ILE A 13 2.16 4.93 2.41
CA ILE A 13 0.72 4.93 2.19
C ILE A 13 0.36 3.94 1.09
N VAL A 14 1.14 3.93 0.02
CA VAL A 14 0.87 3.02 -1.09
C VAL A 14 1.00 1.57 -0.63
N ILE A 15 2.02 1.26 0.15
CA ILE A 15 2.23 -0.09 0.63
C ILE A 15 1.08 -0.52 1.53
N ILE A 16 0.67 0.36 2.44
CA ILE A 16 -0.44 0.04 3.34
C ILE A 16 -1.71 -0.21 2.53
N GLY A 17 -1.96 0.66 1.55
CA GLY A 17 -3.12 0.49 0.70
C GLY A 17 -3.07 -0.80 -0.09
N ALA A 18 -1.89 -1.14 -0.60
CA ALA A 18 -1.73 -2.35 -1.38
C ALA A 18 -1.98 -3.59 -0.53
N ILE A 19 -1.47 -3.59 0.69
CA ILE A 19 -1.66 -4.71 1.59
C ILE A 19 -3.15 -4.86 1.92
N ASN A 20 -3.80 -3.75 2.22
CA ASN A 20 -5.21 -3.76 2.55
C ASN A 20 -6.04 -4.31 1.39
N TRP A 21 -5.74 -3.82 0.21
CA TRP A 21 -6.47 -4.27 -0.97
C TRP A 21 -6.15 -5.71 -1.32
N GLY A 22 -4.88 -6.07 -1.17
CA GLY A 22 -4.45 -7.42 -1.46
C GLY A 22 -5.12 -8.44 -0.57
N LEU A 23 -5.27 -8.11 0.70
CA LEU A 23 -5.91 -9.01 1.64
C LEU A 23 -7.37 -9.22 1.29
N ILE A 24 -8.06 -8.14 0.98
CA ILE A 24 -9.47 -8.23 0.63
C ILE A 24 -9.65 -9.08 -0.62
N GLY A 25 -8.84 -8.83 -1.63
CA GLY A 25 -8.92 -9.59 -2.85
C GLY A 25 -8.55 -11.05 -2.65
N PHE A 26 -7.57 -11.28 -1.80
CA PHE A 26 -7.11 -12.63 -1.53
C PHE A 26 -8.20 -13.45 -0.83
N PHE A 27 -8.87 -12.83 0.09
CA PHE A 27 -9.93 -13.51 0.83
C PHE A 27 -11.07 -13.91 -0.08
N GLN A 28 -11.42 -13.05 -1.02
CA GLN A 28 -12.50 -13.36 -1.94
C GLN A 28 -12.11 -14.45 -2.93
N PHE A 29 -10.84 -14.51 -3.24
CA PHE A 29 -10.36 -15.45 -4.21
C PHE A 29 -10.15 -16.82 -3.60
N ASN A 30 -9.79 -16.84 -2.36
CA ASN A 30 -9.41 -18.08 -1.70
C ASN A 30 -10.58 -18.68 -0.93
N LEU A 31 -11.57 -19.04 -1.64
CA LEU A 31 -12.70 -19.71 -1.03
C LEU A 31 -12.78 -21.15 -1.53
#